data_80ce0d8845543f55ac08b25e3f9f1e73
#
_entry.id   80ce0d8845543f55ac08b25e3f9f1e73
#
_cell.length_a   1.000
_cell.length_b   1.000
_cell.length_c   1.000
_cell.angle_alpha   90.00
_cell.angle_beta   90.00
_cell.angle_gamma   90.00
#
_symmetry.space_group_name_H-M   'P 1'
#
loop_
_entity.id
_entity.type
_entity.pdbx_description
1 polymer ?
#
loop_
_entity_poly.entity_id
_entity_poly.type
_entity_poly.pdbx_seq_one_letter_code
_entity_poly.pdbx_strand_id
1 'polypeptide(L)'
;VAETRLDVRKTYKLFIGGAFPRSESGRSYEVAGPDGAFLANAARASRKDARDAVVAARKAVPAWSGATAYNRGQVLYRVAEMLEGRRAQFVDEVRRGEGGSAAEAGRQVDAAIDRWVWYAGWCDKVAQVLGGSNAVAGPYFNFSVPEPTGVVAVLAPQQSSLLGLVSVVAPAVVTGNACVVAASESRPLPAVVLAEVLATSDVPGGVV
;
A
#
# COMPACT_ATOMS: atom_id res chain seq x y z
N VAL A 1 8.35 -2.70 -45.47
CA VAL A 1 7.51 -3.47 -44.55
C VAL A 1 8.03 -3.11 -43.16
N ALA A 2 7.27 -2.33 -42.37
CA ALA A 2 7.65 -2.07 -40.99
C ALA A 2 7.57 -3.41 -40.23
N GLU A 3 8.69 -3.84 -39.68
CA GLU A 3 8.69 -5.01 -38.79
C GLU A 3 7.81 -4.68 -37.57
N THR A 4 6.64 -5.32 -37.50
CA THR A 4 5.74 -5.17 -36.37
C THR A 4 6.35 -5.95 -35.20
N ARG A 5 6.86 -5.23 -34.23
CA ARG A 5 7.37 -5.83 -32.97
C ARG A 5 6.27 -6.65 -32.31
N LEU A 6 6.61 -7.87 -31.85
CA LEU A 6 5.70 -8.71 -31.08
C LEU A 6 5.24 -7.98 -29.82
N ASP A 7 3.93 -7.99 -29.59
CA ASP A 7 3.34 -7.46 -28.36
C ASP A 7 3.53 -8.47 -27.20
N VAL A 8 4.28 -8.07 -26.19
CA VAL A 8 4.53 -8.90 -25.01
C VAL A 8 3.55 -8.50 -23.91
N ARG A 9 2.51 -9.32 -23.73
CA ARG A 9 1.47 -9.08 -22.73
C ARG A 9 1.93 -9.48 -21.32
N LYS A 10 2.14 -8.48 -20.44
CA LYS A 10 2.55 -8.70 -19.06
C LYS A 10 1.39 -9.19 -18.20
N THR A 11 1.65 -10.20 -17.36
CA THR A 11 0.73 -10.64 -16.30
C THR A 11 1.34 -10.33 -14.94
N TYR A 12 0.68 -9.48 -14.18
CA TYR A 12 1.10 -9.11 -12.83
C TYR A 12 0.65 -10.15 -11.81
N LYS A 13 1.51 -10.40 -10.82
CA LYS A 13 1.27 -11.34 -9.72
C LYS A 13 0.63 -10.63 -8.53
N LEU A 14 0.20 -11.42 -7.54
CA LEU A 14 -0.16 -10.92 -6.21
C LEU A 14 1.09 -10.43 -5.47
N PHE A 15 0.89 -9.68 -4.39
CA PHE A 15 1.92 -9.34 -3.43
C PHE A 15 1.49 -9.86 -2.06
N ILE A 16 2.22 -10.82 -1.49
CA ILE A 16 1.89 -11.48 -0.22
C ILE A 16 3.19 -11.79 0.53
N GLY A 17 3.30 -11.31 1.75
CA GLY A 17 4.44 -11.61 2.62
C GLY A 17 5.78 -11.08 2.08
N GLY A 18 5.77 -9.99 1.34
CA GLY A 18 6.98 -9.41 0.71
C GLY A 18 7.40 -10.09 -0.60
N ALA A 19 6.61 -11.03 -1.11
CA ALA A 19 6.91 -11.78 -2.33
C ALA A 19 5.80 -11.62 -3.37
N PHE A 20 6.09 -12.02 -4.62
CA PHE A 20 5.16 -11.92 -5.75
C PHE A 20 4.70 -13.33 -6.20
N PRO A 21 3.82 -14.01 -5.45
CA PRO A 21 3.29 -15.30 -5.86
C PRO A 21 2.27 -15.15 -7.00
N ARG A 22 2.10 -16.20 -7.79
CA ARG A 22 0.91 -16.35 -8.63
C ARG A 22 -0.29 -16.70 -7.74
N SER A 23 -1.50 -16.32 -8.17
CA SER A 23 -2.71 -16.85 -7.55
C SER A 23 -2.69 -18.38 -7.59
N GLU A 24 -3.09 -19.04 -6.51
CA GLU A 24 -3.16 -20.49 -6.46
C GLU A 24 -4.13 -21.06 -7.50
N SER A 25 -5.13 -20.28 -7.87
CA SER A 25 -6.11 -20.64 -8.91
C SER A 25 -5.55 -20.50 -10.34
N GLY A 26 -4.39 -19.82 -10.51
CA GLY A 26 -3.83 -19.51 -11.81
C GLY A 26 -4.64 -18.50 -12.63
N ARG A 27 -5.75 -17.97 -12.10
CA ARG A 27 -6.64 -17.06 -12.81
C ARG A 27 -6.07 -15.65 -12.90
N SER A 28 -6.31 -15.01 -14.02
CA SER A 28 -6.04 -13.59 -14.26
C SER A 28 -7.24 -12.95 -14.97
N TYR A 29 -7.22 -11.63 -15.05
CA TYR A 29 -8.19 -10.85 -15.82
C TYR A 29 -7.47 -9.75 -16.57
N GLU A 30 -8.06 -9.29 -17.65
CA GLU A 30 -7.54 -8.19 -18.45
C GLU A 30 -7.83 -6.85 -17.78
N VAL A 31 -6.82 -6.00 -17.75
CA VAL A 31 -6.92 -4.61 -17.31
C VAL A 31 -6.91 -3.75 -18.56
N ALA A 32 -7.95 -2.92 -18.69
CA ALA A 32 -8.09 -1.99 -19.79
C ALA A 32 -7.98 -0.54 -19.32
N GLY A 33 -7.51 0.33 -20.18
CA GLY A 33 -7.53 1.78 -19.98
C GLY A 33 -8.94 2.36 -20.15
N PRO A 34 -9.11 3.67 -19.90
CA PRO A 34 -10.40 4.34 -20.07
C PRO A 34 -10.95 4.31 -21.50
N ASP A 35 -10.08 4.15 -22.47
CA ASP A 35 -10.39 4.00 -23.90
C ASP A 35 -10.67 2.55 -24.32
N GLY A 36 -10.65 1.61 -23.38
CA GLY A 36 -10.80 0.18 -23.61
C GLY A 36 -9.54 -0.51 -24.14
N ALA A 37 -8.42 0.21 -24.31
CA ALA A 37 -7.17 -0.40 -24.75
C ALA A 37 -6.61 -1.35 -23.69
N PHE A 38 -6.10 -2.50 -24.12
CA PHE A 38 -5.43 -3.46 -23.24
C PHE A 38 -4.19 -2.84 -22.60
N LEU A 39 -4.07 -2.93 -21.28
CA LEU A 39 -2.90 -2.45 -20.53
C LEU A 39 -2.02 -3.61 -20.02
N ALA A 40 -2.63 -4.59 -19.37
CA ALA A 40 -1.95 -5.74 -18.80
C ALA A 40 -2.96 -6.82 -18.37
N ASN A 41 -2.46 -7.97 -17.92
CA ASN A 41 -3.25 -8.90 -17.13
C ASN A 41 -2.90 -8.74 -15.63
N ALA A 42 -3.89 -8.83 -14.76
CA ALA A 42 -3.71 -8.86 -13.31
C ALA A 42 -4.16 -10.21 -12.74
N ALA A 43 -3.45 -10.69 -11.72
CA ALA A 43 -3.83 -11.92 -11.04
C ALA A 43 -5.17 -11.75 -10.31
N ARG A 44 -6.08 -12.71 -10.49
CA ARG A 44 -7.34 -12.76 -9.74
C ARG A 44 -7.15 -13.60 -8.48
N ALA A 45 -7.13 -12.93 -7.33
CA ALA A 45 -6.95 -13.58 -6.05
C ALA A 45 -8.12 -14.53 -5.72
N SER A 46 -7.80 -15.64 -5.08
CA SER A 46 -8.77 -16.61 -4.55
C SER A 46 -8.98 -16.43 -3.04
N ARG A 47 -9.94 -17.15 -2.48
CA ARG A 47 -10.12 -17.20 -1.01
C ARG A 47 -8.89 -17.75 -0.29
N LYS A 48 -8.14 -18.65 -0.93
CA LYS A 48 -6.91 -19.20 -0.37
C LYS A 48 -5.81 -18.14 -0.37
N ASP A 49 -5.66 -17.37 -1.43
CA ASP A 49 -4.71 -16.26 -1.50
C ASP A 49 -5.01 -15.22 -0.41
N ALA A 50 -6.29 -14.87 -0.20
CA ALA A 50 -6.70 -13.96 0.87
C ALA A 50 -6.37 -14.52 2.26
N ARG A 51 -6.59 -15.82 2.50
CA ARG A 51 -6.17 -16.48 3.75
C ARG A 51 -4.66 -16.43 3.94
N ASP A 52 -3.90 -16.70 2.90
CA ASP A 52 -2.44 -16.72 2.96
C ASP A 52 -1.89 -15.29 3.21
N ALA A 53 -2.54 -14.25 2.65
CA ALA A 53 -2.25 -12.85 2.96
C ALA A 53 -2.51 -12.52 4.44
N VAL A 54 -3.65 -12.96 5.00
CA VAL A 54 -3.96 -12.78 6.43
C VAL A 54 -2.95 -13.50 7.32
N VAL A 55 -2.52 -14.70 6.94
CA VAL A 55 -1.49 -15.44 7.68
C VAL A 55 -0.16 -14.71 7.68
N ALA A 56 0.26 -14.18 6.50
CA ALA A 56 1.46 -13.37 6.37
C ALA A 56 1.39 -12.09 7.22
N ALA A 57 0.26 -11.38 7.16
CA ALA A 57 0.04 -10.18 7.94
C ALA A 57 0.10 -10.44 9.45
N ARG A 58 -0.58 -11.49 9.94
CA ARG A 58 -0.52 -11.90 11.35
C ARG A 58 0.90 -12.21 11.82
N LYS A 59 1.70 -12.83 10.97
CA LYS A 59 3.11 -13.13 11.27
C LYS A 59 3.96 -11.87 11.37
N ALA A 60 3.65 -10.84 10.59
CA ALA A 60 4.38 -9.57 10.58
C ALA A 60 4.06 -8.66 11.77
N VAL A 61 2.83 -8.72 12.31
CA VAL A 61 2.36 -7.83 13.39
C VAL A 61 3.32 -7.74 14.58
N PRO A 62 3.82 -8.84 15.21
CA PRO A 62 4.65 -8.72 16.40
C PRO A 62 5.94 -7.92 16.17
N ALA A 63 6.61 -8.12 15.06
CA ALA A 63 7.84 -7.41 14.73
C ALA A 63 7.55 -5.94 14.37
N TRP A 64 6.49 -5.67 13.60
CA TRP A 64 6.13 -4.31 13.18
C TRP A 64 5.58 -3.48 14.32
N SER A 65 4.69 -4.02 15.15
CA SER A 65 4.15 -3.33 16.33
C SER A 65 5.21 -3.12 17.41
N GLY A 66 6.14 -4.06 17.56
CA GLY A 66 7.25 -3.98 18.51
C GLY A 66 8.39 -3.07 18.07
N ALA A 67 8.45 -2.66 16.80
CA ALA A 67 9.41 -1.67 16.33
C ALA A 67 9.14 -0.31 16.98
N THR A 68 10.20 0.45 17.30
CA THR A 68 10.03 1.79 17.86
C THR A 68 9.28 2.69 16.88
N ALA A 69 8.55 3.67 17.39
CA ALA A 69 7.84 4.64 16.58
C ALA A 69 8.78 5.37 15.61
N TYR A 70 9.99 5.71 16.08
CA TYR A 70 11.04 6.30 15.25
C TYR A 70 11.43 5.38 14.08
N ASN A 71 11.68 4.11 14.36
CA ASN A 71 12.05 3.13 13.31
C ASN A 71 10.95 2.95 12.26
N ARG A 72 9.69 2.84 12.71
CA ARG A 72 8.56 2.79 11.77
C ARG A 72 8.50 4.05 10.90
N GLY A 73 8.71 5.23 11.48
CA GLY A 73 8.76 6.49 10.75
C GLY A 73 9.85 6.49 9.68
N GLN A 74 11.06 6.00 9.99
CA GLN A 74 12.15 5.90 9.02
C GLN A 74 11.80 4.96 7.85
N VAL A 75 11.23 3.79 8.15
CA VAL A 75 10.81 2.83 7.11
C VAL A 75 9.72 3.43 6.21
N LEU A 76 8.71 4.10 6.79
CA LEU A 76 7.64 4.73 6.00
C LEU A 76 8.15 5.94 5.20
N TYR A 77 9.10 6.70 5.73
CA TYR A 77 9.76 7.75 4.96
C TYR A 77 10.55 7.17 3.78
N ARG A 78 11.21 6.03 3.97
CA ARG A 78 11.88 5.31 2.89
C ARG A 78 10.93 4.89 1.76
N VAL A 79 9.67 4.55 2.08
CA VAL A 79 8.64 4.31 1.05
C VAL A 79 8.43 5.57 0.19
N ALA A 80 8.35 6.75 0.81
CA ALA A 80 8.20 8.01 0.08
C ALA A 80 9.41 8.28 -0.83
N GLU A 81 10.64 8.07 -0.33
CA GLU A 81 11.88 8.24 -1.13
C GLU A 81 11.89 7.30 -2.35
N MET A 82 11.53 6.03 -2.15
CA MET A 82 11.50 5.05 -3.25
C MET A 82 10.40 5.36 -4.27
N LEU A 83 9.28 5.91 -3.82
CA LEU A 83 8.18 6.32 -4.68
C LEU A 83 8.57 7.58 -5.47
N GLU A 84 9.24 8.56 -4.84
CA GLU A 84 9.81 9.74 -5.50
C GLU A 84 10.80 9.32 -6.60
N GLY A 85 11.72 8.42 -6.31
CA GLY A 85 12.68 7.91 -7.29
C GLY A 85 12.04 7.22 -8.50
N ARG A 86 10.78 6.78 -8.38
CA ARG A 86 9.99 6.14 -9.45
C ARG A 86 8.81 7.00 -9.92
N ARG A 87 8.80 8.28 -9.58
CA ARG A 87 7.70 9.21 -9.85
C ARG A 87 7.20 9.15 -11.30
N ALA A 88 8.09 9.19 -12.26
CA ALA A 88 7.71 9.14 -13.68
C ALA A 88 6.93 7.88 -14.06
N GLN A 89 7.33 6.72 -13.52
CA GLN A 89 6.63 5.45 -13.72
C GLN A 89 5.21 5.51 -13.13
N PHE A 90 5.05 6.03 -11.92
CA PHE A 90 3.73 6.17 -11.29
C PHE A 90 2.82 7.14 -12.04
N VAL A 91 3.36 8.25 -12.54
CA VAL A 91 2.60 9.20 -13.38
C VAL A 91 2.08 8.51 -14.64
N ASP A 92 2.92 7.69 -15.31
CA ASP A 92 2.47 6.94 -16.48
C ASP A 92 1.39 5.90 -16.13
N GLU A 93 1.57 5.13 -15.06
CA GLU A 93 0.59 4.11 -14.66
C GLU A 93 -0.77 4.72 -14.23
N VAL A 94 -0.75 5.82 -13.49
CA VAL A 94 -1.98 6.54 -13.12
C VAL A 94 -2.67 7.07 -14.38
N ARG A 95 -1.93 7.72 -15.28
CA ARG A 95 -2.47 8.25 -16.53
C ARG A 95 -3.06 7.16 -17.42
N ARG A 96 -2.38 6.03 -17.56
CA ARG A 96 -2.84 4.90 -18.36
C ARG A 96 -4.10 4.25 -17.80
N GLY A 97 -4.19 4.14 -16.46
CA GLY A 97 -5.32 3.51 -15.79
C GLY A 97 -6.53 4.44 -15.58
N GLU A 98 -6.29 5.72 -15.32
CA GLU A 98 -7.36 6.68 -14.99
C GLU A 98 -7.71 7.63 -16.14
N GLY A 99 -6.83 7.78 -17.12
CA GLY A 99 -6.94 8.80 -18.15
C GLY A 99 -6.47 10.17 -17.67
N GLY A 100 -6.86 11.20 -18.37
CA GLY A 100 -6.51 12.57 -18.03
C GLY A 100 -5.12 12.99 -18.48
N SER A 101 -4.69 14.16 -18.02
CA SER A 101 -3.40 14.75 -18.39
C SER A 101 -2.25 14.23 -17.52
N ALA A 102 -1.03 14.29 -18.05
CA ALA A 102 0.18 13.99 -17.26
C ALA A 102 0.32 14.92 -16.03
N ALA A 103 -0.15 16.17 -16.15
CA ALA A 103 -0.11 17.13 -15.04
C ALA A 103 -1.07 16.73 -13.90
N GLU A 104 -2.27 16.20 -14.20
CA GLU A 104 -3.20 15.72 -13.20
C GLU A 104 -2.67 14.45 -12.52
N ALA A 105 -2.19 13.49 -13.30
CA ALA A 105 -1.55 12.29 -12.76
C ALA A 105 -0.33 12.66 -11.90
N GLY A 106 0.48 13.63 -12.34
CA GLY A 106 1.60 14.15 -11.56
C GLY A 106 1.18 14.68 -10.20
N ARG A 107 0.13 15.52 -10.14
CA ARG A 107 -0.39 16.04 -8.85
C ARG A 107 -0.89 14.92 -7.93
N GLN A 108 -1.50 13.86 -8.47
CA GLN A 108 -1.93 12.71 -7.65
C GLN A 108 -0.73 11.94 -7.08
N VAL A 109 0.32 11.75 -7.88
CA VAL A 109 1.55 11.08 -7.44
C VAL A 109 2.26 11.90 -6.37
N ASP A 110 2.42 13.21 -6.59
CA ASP A 110 3.03 14.13 -5.61
C ASP A 110 2.26 14.12 -4.29
N ALA A 111 0.94 14.17 -4.34
CA ALA A 111 0.09 14.09 -3.15
C ALA A 111 0.18 12.71 -2.45
N ALA A 112 0.43 11.63 -3.18
CA ALA A 112 0.63 10.31 -2.58
C ALA A 112 1.99 10.22 -1.86
N ILE A 113 3.04 10.81 -2.43
CA ILE A 113 4.37 10.91 -1.80
C ILE A 113 4.28 11.76 -0.54
N ASP A 114 3.71 12.96 -0.62
CA ASP A 114 3.49 13.86 0.53
C ASP A 114 2.71 13.16 1.64
N ARG A 115 1.75 12.31 1.30
CA ARG A 115 0.97 11.56 2.27
C ARG A 115 1.79 10.51 3.01
N TRP A 116 2.69 9.81 2.32
CA TRP A 116 3.64 8.91 3.00
C TRP A 116 4.57 9.67 3.94
N VAL A 117 5.13 10.81 3.51
CA VAL A 117 5.96 11.69 4.36
C VAL A 117 5.18 12.16 5.58
N TRP A 118 3.95 12.61 5.38
CA TRP A 118 3.09 13.09 6.47
C TRP A 118 2.82 12.00 7.50
N TYR A 119 2.43 10.80 7.06
CA TYR A 119 2.18 9.67 7.97
C TYR A 119 3.46 9.12 8.62
N ALA A 120 4.59 9.13 7.93
CA ALA A 120 5.88 8.81 8.54
C ALA A 120 6.16 9.73 9.75
N GLY A 121 5.89 11.02 9.61
CA GLY A 121 5.99 12.01 10.69
C GLY A 121 4.97 11.84 11.82
N TRP A 122 3.94 11.03 11.66
CA TRP A 122 2.96 10.74 12.70
C TRP A 122 3.32 9.56 13.59
N CYS A 123 4.25 8.70 13.20
CA CYS A 123 4.59 7.50 13.96
C CYS A 123 4.90 7.78 15.43
N ASP A 124 5.68 8.81 15.71
CA ASP A 124 6.08 9.22 17.07
C ASP A 124 5.09 10.17 17.77
N LYS A 125 4.07 10.67 17.05
CA LYS A 125 3.10 11.62 17.58
C LYS A 125 1.79 10.96 18.05
N VAL A 126 1.47 9.77 17.54
CA VAL A 126 0.20 9.09 17.84
C VAL A 126 -0.01 8.94 19.33
N ALA A 127 1.00 8.46 20.08
CA ALA A 127 0.90 8.27 21.50
C ALA A 127 0.77 9.60 22.27
N GLN A 128 1.35 10.69 21.79
CA GLN A 128 1.25 12.01 22.41
C GLN A 128 -0.12 12.65 22.19
N VAL A 129 -0.70 12.45 21.01
CA VAL A 129 -1.96 13.12 20.63
C VAL A 129 -3.18 12.31 21.08
N LEU A 130 -3.13 10.98 21.01
CA LEU A 130 -4.25 10.09 21.32
C LEU A 130 -4.10 9.38 22.69
N GLY A 131 -2.94 9.45 23.31
CA GLY A 131 -2.73 9.06 24.71
C GLY A 131 -3.04 10.20 25.67
N GLY A 132 -3.15 9.89 26.92
CA GLY A 132 -3.40 10.93 27.93
C GLY A 132 -3.47 10.39 29.35
N SER A 133 -3.27 11.29 30.32
CA SER A 133 -3.51 11.02 31.75
C SER A 133 -5.00 11.08 32.00
N ASN A 134 -5.53 10.07 32.68
CA ASN A 134 -6.94 9.99 33.05
C ASN A 134 -7.14 10.50 34.49
N ALA A 135 -8.22 11.26 34.72
CA ALA A 135 -8.61 11.66 36.04
C ALA A 135 -9.06 10.44 36.88
N VAL A 136 -8.59 10.36 38.12
CA VAL A 136 -8.92 9.28 39.06
C VAL A 136 -9.23 9.86 40.44
N ALA A 137 -10.10 9.20 41.17
CA ALA A 137 -10.55 9.64 42.52
C ALA A 137 -9.61 9.15 43.63
N GLY A 138 -8.28 9.26 43.46
CA GLY A 138 -7.30 8.82 44.47
C GLY A 138 -5.86 9.04 44.00
N PRO A 139 -4.86 8.68 44.84
CA PRO A 139 -3.44 8.89 44.53
C PRO A 139 -2.90 7.87 43.53
N TYR A 140 -3.58 7.69 42.41
CA TYR A 140 -3.21 6.77 41.34
C TYR A 140 -2.80 7.53 40.11
N PHE A 141 -1.80 7.00 39.39
CA PHE A 141 -1.47 7.43 38.04
C PHE A 141 -2.15 6.50 37.05
N ASN A 142 -3.02 7.05 36.21
CA ASN A 142 -3.73 6.30 35.17
C ASN A 142 -3.56 7.01 33.83
N PHE A 143 -3.18 6.26 32.81
CA PHE A 143 -2.99 6.82 31.47
C PHE A 143 -3.44 5.82 30.40
N SER A 144 -3.87 6.36 29.27
CA SER A 144 -4.23 5.59 28.07
C SER A 144 -3.09 5.64 27.05
N VAL A 145 -2.77 4.50 26.45
CA VAL A 145 -1.80 4.38 25.38
C VAL A 145 -2.49 3.74 24.18
N PRO A 146 -2.41 4.32 22.98
CA PRO A 146 -2.91 3.68 21.77
C PRO A 146 -2.11 2.41 21.45
N GLU A 147 -2.81 1.32 21.14
CA GLU A 147 -2.21 0.07 20.71
C GLU A 147 -2.71 -0.31 19.31
N PRO A 148 -1.90 -1.03 18.51
CA PRO A 148 -2.36 -1.53 17.21
C PRO A 148 -3.46 -2.58 17.38
N THR A 149 -4.48 -2.51 16.54
CA THR A 149 -5.55 -3.54 16.47
C THR A 149 -5.02 -4.88 15.96
N GLY A 150 -3.93 -4.87 15.20
CA GLY A 150 -3.31 -6.07 14.62
C GLY A 150 -3.40 -6.08 13.10
N VAL A 151 -4.27 -6.90 12.52
CA VAL A 151 -4.44 -6.98 11.06
C VAL A 151 -5.69 -6.23 10.63
N VAL A 152 -5.52 -5.26 9.73
CA VAL A 152 -6.59 -4.43 9.19
C VAL A 152 -6.91 -4.86 7.75
N ALA A 153 -8.17 -5.13 7.46
CA ALA A 153 -8.63 -5.32 6.09
C ALA A 153 -8.88 -3.95 5.43
N VAL A 154 -8.24 -3.71 4.30
CA VAL A 154 -8.32 -2.45 3.56
C VAL A 154 -8.97 -2.69 2.21
N LEU A 155 -10.09 -2.03 1.96
CA LEU A 155 -10.73 -1.99 0.64
C LEU A 155 -10.30 -0.69 -0.05
N ALA A 156 -9.41 -0.79 -1.02
CA ALA A 156 -8.95 0.37 -1.76
C ALA A 156 -10.06 0.99 -2.60
N PRO A 157 -10.13 2.33 -2.72
CA PRO A 157 -11.07 2.98 -3.62
C PRO A 157 -10.90 2.50 -5.07
N GLN A 158 -12.00 2.28 -5.78
CA GLN A 158 -11.95 1.89 -7.19
C GLN A 158 -11.50 3.03 -8.10
N GLN A 159 -11.81 4.26 -7.72
CA GLN A 159 -11.27 5.49 -8.28
C GLN A 159 -10.03 5.92 -7.48
N SER A 160 -9.18 6.80 -8.01
CA SER A 160 -7.96 7.25 -7.31
C SER A 160 -7.02 6.08 -6.93
N SER A 161 -6.52 5.41 -7.95
CA SER A 161 -5.82 4.13 -7.87
C SER A 161 -4.51 4.15 -7.07
N LEU A 162 -3.82 5.30 -6.98
CA LEU A 162 -2.63 5.48 -6.17
C LEU A 162 -2.92 6.32 -4.91
N LEU A 163 -3.38 7.56 -5.07
CA LEU A 163 -3.59 8.47 -3.92
C LEU A 163 -4.64 7.92 -2.95
N GLY A 164 -5.73 7.36 -3.47
CA GLY A 164 -6.76 6.71 -2.66
C GLY A 164 -6.22 5.48 -1.93
N LEU A 165 -5.42 4.66 -2.60
CA LEU A 165 -4.77 3.49 -2.00
C LEU A 165 -3.83 3.91 -0.85
N VAL A 166 -2.92 4.86 -1.10
CA VAL A 166 -2.00 5.37 -0.06
C VAL A 166 -2.77 5.97 1.11
N SER A 167 -3.90 6.65 0.85
CA SER A 167 -4.72 7.28 1.88
C SER A 167 -5.36 6.32 2.87
N VAL A 168 -5.52 5.06 2.50
CA VAL A 168 -6.10 4.02 3.38
C VAL A 168 -5.04 3.06 3.94
N VAL A 169 -3.92 2.89 3.25
CA VAL A 169 -2.82 2.01 3.69
C VAL A 169 -1.91 2.72 4.71
N ALA A 170 -1.45 3.93 4.41
CA ALA A 170 -0.51 4.63 5.27
C ALA A 170 -1.03 4.82 6.71
N PRO A 171 -2.28 5.31 6.96
CA PRO A 171 -2.79 5.42 8.32
C PRO A 171 -2.94 4.08 9.03
N ALA A 172 -3.17 2.99 8.32
CA ALA A 172 -3.29 1.68 8.92
C ALA A 172 -1.96 1.18 9.49
N VAL A 173 -0.84 1.40 8.77
CA VAL A 173 0.46 0.85 9.15
C VAL A 173 1.26 1.76 10.10
N VAL A 174 0.96 3.06 10.17
CA VAL A 174 1.68 4.04 10.99
C VAL A 174 1.66 3.70 12.48
N THR A 175 0.57 3.12 12.95
CA THR A 175 0.36 2.77 14.36
C THR A 175 0.89 1.39 14.74
N GLY A 176 1.52 0.67 13.80
CA GLY A 176 2.05 -0.68 14.05
C GLY A 176 1.12 -1.82 13.63
N ASN A 177 0.00 -1.53 12.95
CA ASN A 177 -0.82 -2.56 12.34
C ASN A 177 -0.17 -3.11 11.06
N ALA A 178 -0.50 -4.33 10.72
CA ALA A 178 -0.35 -4.86 9.36
C ALA A 178 -1.70 -4.77 8.62
N CYS A 179 -1.67 -4.72 7.29
CA CYS A 179 -2.90 -4.68 6.51
C CYS A 179 -2.94 -5.69 5.38
N VAL A 180 -4.13 -6.16 5.06
CA VAL A 180 -4.42 -6.93 3.85
C VAL A 180 -5.30 -6.07 2.95
N VAL A 181 -4.78 -5.77 1.77
CA VAL A 181 -5.38 -4.80 0.86
C VAL A 181 -6.06 -5.50 -0.32
N ALA A 182 -7.34 -5.26 -0.49
CA ALA A 182 -8.01 -5.51 -1.76
C ALA A 182 -7.85 -4.26 -2.63
N ALA A 183 -6.94 -4.34 -3.61
CA ALA A 183 -6.66 -3.25 -4.54
C ALA A 183 -7.86 -2.99 -5.47
N SER A 184 -7.87 -1.84 -6.16
CA SER A 184 -8.86 -1.57 -7.19
C SER A 184 -8.84 -2.66 -8.27
N GLU A 185 -9.99 -3.26 -8.54
CA GLU A 185 -10.13 -4.27 -9.60
C GLU A 185 -10.03 -3.62 -10.98
N SER A 186 -10.61 -2.44 -11.13
CA SER A 186 -10.62 -1.71 -12.41
C SER A 186 -9.29 -1.03 -12.75
N ARG A 187 -8.50 -0.65 -11.73
CA ARG A 187 -7.25 0.13 -11.88
C ARG A 187 -6.13 -0.39 -10.99
N PRO A 188 -5.71 -1.68 -11.13
CA PRO A 188 -4.79 -2.32 -10.19
C PRO A 188 -3.32 -1.94 -10.39
N LEU A 189 -2.93 -1.35 -11.54
CA LEU A 189 -1.53 -1.21 -11.91
C LEU A 189 -0.72 -0.33 -10.94
N PRO A 190 -1.20 0.83 -10.46
CA PRO A 190 -0.49 1.61 -9.44
C PRO A 190 -0.27 0.85 -8.13
N ALA A 191 -1.21 -0.02 -7.72
CA ALA A 191 -1.05 -0.86 -6.54
C ALA A 191 0.07 -1.90 -6.72
N VAL A 192 0.18 -2.49 -7.92
CA VAL A 192 1.26 -3.46 -8.23
C VAL A 192 2.63 -2.78 -8.21
N VAL A 193 2.75 -1.57 -8.78
CA VAL A 193 3.99 -0.81 -8.76
C VAL A 193 4.34 -0.36 -7.34
N LEU A 194 3.33 0.02 -6.53
CA LEU A 194 3.54 0.32 -5.10
C LEU A 194 4.02 -0.91 -4.34
N ALA A 195 3.52 -2.11 -4.65
CA ALA A 195 4.02 -3.34 -4.05
C ALA A 195 5.52 -3.58 -4.32
N GLU A 196 6.01 -3.22 -5.52
CA GLU A 196 7.45 -3.26 -5.83
C GLU A 196 8.24 -2.25 -4.98
N VAL A 197 7.68 -1.07 -4.72
CA VAL A 197 8.27 -0.08 -3.82
C VAL A 197 8.33 -0.63 -2.39
N LEU A 198 7.23 -1.19 -1.88
CA LEU A 198 7.16 -1.78 -0.54
C LEU A 198 8.17 -2.93 -0.37
N ALA A 199 8.34 -3.76 -1.40
CA ALA A 199 9.30 -4.86 -1.38
C ALA A 199 10.77 -4.41 -1.32
N THR A 200 11.06 -3.14 -1.63
CA THR A 200 12.42 -2.59 -1.73
C THR A 200 12.70 -1.42 -0.79
N SER A 201 11.76 -1.10 0.10
CA SER A 201 11.81 0.06 1.01
C SER A 201 11.94 -0.31 2.48
N ASP A 202 12.50 -1.49 2.80
CA ASP A 202 12.68 -2.00 4.16
C ASP A 202 11.38 -2.29 4.93
N VAL A 203 10.22 -2.20 4.29
CA VAL A 203 8.93 -2.61 4.89
C VAL A 203 8.96 -4.12 5.09
N PRO A 204 8.78 -4.63 6.32
CA PRO A 204 8.80 -6.08 6.56
C PRO A 204 7.70 -6.79 5.77
N GLY A 205 8.05 -7.93 5.15
CA GLY A 205 7.09 -8.70 4.37
C GLY A 205 5.86 -9.08 5.19
N GLY A 206 4.68 -8.73 4.70
CA GLY A 206 3.39 -8.96 5.35
C GLY A 206 2.85 -7.78 6.16
N VAL A 207 3.58 -6.67 6.26
CA VAL A 207 3.02 -5.43 6.83
C VAL A 207 1.95 -4.84 5.91
N VAL A 208 2.18 -4.96 4.60
CA VAL A 208 1.18 -4.68 3.56
C VAL A 208 1.10 -5.87 2.63
#